data_fc09afe1dd59af1ac6e5b7fa6439d080
#
_entry.id   fc09afe1dd59af1ac6e5b7fa6439d080
#
_cell.length_a   1.000
_cell.length_b   1.000
_cell.length_c   1.000
_cell.angle_alpha   90.00
_cell.angle_beta   90.00
_cell.angle_gamma   90.00
#
_symmetry.space_group_name_H-M   'P 1'
#
loop_
_entity.id
_entity.type
_entity.pdbx_description
1 polymer ?
#
loop_
_entity_poly.entity_id
_entity_poly.type
_entity_poly.pdbx_seq_one_letter_code
_entity_poly.pdbx_strand_id
1 'polypeptide(L)'
;MKFEYNRILVAVDGSKASEHAFHKAVEICKRNHARMILAHIVDTRTFTTLEAYDHSLADRAEEYGTTLLQDYESKATEAGVGYVDTLMDYGSPKVKIPKEMAVKSNADLIICGATGLNAVERFLIGSVSESITRYAKCDVLVVRG
;
A
#
# COMPACT_ATOMS: atom_id res chain seq x y z
N MET A 1 5.17 29.12 0.79
CA MET A 1 5.44 27.74 0.41
C MET A 1 4.69 26.82 1.37
N LYS A 2 3.93 25.90 0.82
CA LYS A 2 3.18 24.94 1.64
C LYS A 2 3.90 23.60 1.67
N PHE A 3 4.08 23.05 2.86
CA PHE A 3 4.66 21.72 3.04
C PHE A 3 3.56 20.72 3.40
N GLU A 4 2.44 20.81 2.73
CA GLU A 4 1.30 19.93 2.96
C GLU A 4 1.20 18.87 1.87
N TYR A 5 0.71 17.72 2.26
CA TYR A 5 0.40 16.66 1.30
C TYR A 5 -1.08 16.70 0.97
N ASN A 6 -1.42 16.48 -0.29
CA ASN A 6 -2.80 16.50 -0.76
C ASN A 6 -3.33 15.10 -1.11
N ARG A 7 -2.46 14.23 -1.59
CA ARG A 7 -2.84 12.90 -2.05
C ARG A 7 -1.81 11.89 -1.54
N ILE A 8 -2.22 11.08 -0.59
CA ILE A 8 -1.33 10.15 0.10
C ILE A 8 -1.71 8.72 -0.27
N LEU A 9 -0.78 8.01 -0.89
CA LEU A 9 -0.96 6.60 -1.23
C LEU A 9 -0.37 5.75 -0.12
N VAL A 10 -1.17 4.80 0.39
CA VAL A 10 -0.77 3.89 1.46
C VAL A 10 -0.77 2.47 0.91
N ALA A 11 0.41 1.84 0.89
CA ALA A 11 0.55 0.47 0.44
C ALA A 11 0.17 -0.49 1.58
N VAL A 12 -0.80 -1.35 1.34
CA VAL A 12 -1.27 -2.31 2.36
C VAL A 12 -1.18 -3.74 1.83
N ASP A 13 -0.66 -4.64 2.66
CA ASP A 13 -0.50 -6.05 2.32
C ASP A 13 -0.98 -6.99 3.43
N GLY A 14 -1.57 -6.46 4.49
CA GLY A 14 -2.04 -7.23 5.62
C GLY A 14 -0.98 -7.53 6.68
N SER A 15 0.28 -7.13 6.46
CA SER A 15 1.33 -7.31 7.46
C SER A 15 1.17 -6.31 8.61
N LYS A 16 1.82 -6.59 9.74
CA LYS A 16 1.83 -5.67 10.87
C LYS A 16 2.50 -4.36 10.53
N ALA A 17 3.56 -4.40 9.71
CA ALA A 17 4.25 -3.20 9.29
C ALA A 17 3.34 -2.32 8.44
N SER A 18 2.57 -2.89 7.52
CA SER A 18 1.64 -2.10 6.72
C SER A 18 0.47 -1.59 7.56
N GLU A 19 0.06 -2.33 8.59
CA GLU A 19 -0.97 -1.85 9.52
C GLU A 19 -0.47 -0.63 10.30
N HIS A 20 0.76 -0.65 10.80
CA HIS A 20 1.35 0.50 11.47
C HIS A 20 1.48 1.69 10.51
N ALA A 21 1.87 1.42 9.27
CA ALA A 21 1.94 2.44 8.23
C ALA A 21 0.56 3.07 7.98
N PHE A 22 -0.48 2.23 7.93
CA PHE A 22 -1.85 2.70 7.77
C PHE A 22 -2.26 3.64 8.91
N HIS A 23 -2.01 3.25 10.17
CA HIS A 23 -2.38 4.10 11.30
C HIS A 23 -1.65 5.43 11.28
N LYS A 24 -0.37 5.43 10.92
CA LYS A 24 0.38 6.67 10.77
C LYS A 24 -0.17 7.52 9.63
N ALA A 25 -0.56 6.88 8.54
CA ALA A 25 -1.14 7.56 7.39
C ALA A 25 -2.47 8.24 7.74
N VAL A 26 -3.29 7.60 8.56
CA VAL A 26 -4.54 8.20 9.04
C VAL A 26 -4.27 9.54 9.71
N GLU A 27 -3.30 9.57 10.62
CA GLU A 27 -2.95 10.80 11.33
C GLU A 27 -2.41 11.89 10.40
N ILE A 28 -1.56 11.50 9.44
CA ILE A 28 -1.00 12.45 8.48
C ILE A 28 -2.09 12.99 7.56
N CYS A 29 -3.00 12.14 7.07
CA CYS A 29 -4.11 12.58 6.23
C CYS A 29 -5.02 13.56 6.96
N LYS A 30 -5.31 13.30 8.24
CA LYS A 30 -6.15 14.19 9.04
C LYS A 30 -5.49 15.56 9.21
N ARG A 31 -4.19 15.59 9.52
CA ARG A 31 -3.48 16.87 9.72
C ARG A 31 -3.38 17.68 8.44
N ASN A 32 -3.23 17.02 7.30
CA ASN A 32 -3.07 17.68 6.01
C ASN A 32 -4.38 17.88 5.26
N HIS A 33 -5.48 17.35 5.76
CA HIS A 33 -6.76 17.29 5.03
C HIS A 33 -6.57 16.64 3.67
N ALA A 34 -5.74 15.60 3.64
CA ALA A 34 -5.35 14.92 2.40
C ALA A 34 -6.33 13.81 2.05
N ARG A 35 -6.38 13.49 0.76
CA ARG A 35 -7.07 12.31 0.27
C ARG A 35 -6.17 11.11 0.51
N MET A 36 -6.75 10.03 1.03
CA MET A 36 -6.04 8.76 1.20
C MET A 36 -6.37 7.82 0.05
N ILE A 37 -5.35 7.22 -0.55
CA ILE A 37 -5.50 6.19 -1.58
C ILE A 37 -4.88 4.91 -1.02
N LEU A 38 -5.72 3.94 -0.68
CA LEU A 38 -5.27 2.63 -0.21
C LEU A 38 -4.96 1.75 -1.40
N ALA A 39 -3.73 1.26 -1.47
CA ALA A 39 -3.26 0.49 -2.62
C ALA A 39 -2.84 -0.92 -2.21
N HIS A 40 -3.33 -1.91 -2.93
CA HIS A 40 -2.97 -3.31 -2.73
C HIS A 40 -2.65 -3.96 -4.08
N ILE A 41 -1.56 -4.71 -4.12
CA ILE A 41 -1.16 -5.46 -5.31
C ILE A 41 -1.33 -6.96 -5.02
N VAL A 42 -2.07 -7.64 -5.88
CA VAL A 42 -2.10 -9.10 -5.89
C VAL A 42 -0.85 -9.55 -6.64
N ASP A 43 0.09 -10.14 -5.90
CA ASP A 43 1.40 -10.54 -6.45
C ASP A 43 1.24 -11.80 -7.30
N THR A 44 1.23 -11.62 -8.61
CA THR A 44 1.02 -12.72 -9.55
C THR A 44 2.19 -13.70 -9.62
N ARG A 45 3.35 -13.34 -9.05
CA ARG A 45 4.50 -14.25 -9.03
C ARG A 45 4.23 -15.47 -8.15
N THR A 46 3.28 -15.38 -7.22
CA THR A 46 2.87 -16.51 -6.39
C THR A 46 2.03 -17.54 -7.15
N PHE A 47 1.57 -17.21 -8.36
CA PHE A 47 0.70 -18.04 -9.17
C PHE A 47 1.40 -18.62 -10.41
N THR A 48 2.71 -18.78 -10.33
CA THR A 48 3.45 -19.37 -11.46
C THR A 48 3.36 -20.90 -11.44
N THR A 49 3.39 -21.50 -12.61
CA THR A 49 3.39 -22.95 -12.83
C THR A 49 2.06 -23.63 -12.48
N LEU A 50 1.97 -24.32 -11.35
CA LEU A 50 0.78 -25.11 -10.99
C LEU A 50 -0.47 -24.28 -10.82
N GLU A 51 -0.32 -23.11 -10.25
CA GLU A 51 -1.45 -22.21 -10.00
C GLU A 51 -2.02 -21.61 -11.28
N ALA A 52 -1.31 -21.68 -12.39
CA ALA A 52 -1.82 -21.25 -13.68
C ALA A 52 -3.06 -22.05 -14.10
N TYR A 53 -3.22 -23.26 -13.56
CA TYR A 53 -4.36 -24.11 -13.83
C TYR A 53 -5.40 -24.11 -12.72
N ASP A 54 -5.09 -23.47 -11.59
CA ASP A 54 -6.00 -23.40 -10.45
C ASP A 54 -6.43 -21.97 -10.17
N HIS A 55 -7.53 -21.58 -10.80
CA HIS A 55 -8.08 -20.24 -10.64
C HIS A 55 -8.57 -19.97 -9.22
N SER A 56 -8.72 -20.99 -8.38
CA SER A 56 -9.20 -20.79 -7.02
C SER A 56 -8.21 -20.04 -6.15
N LEU A 57 -6.90 -20.20 -6.37
CA LEU A 57 -5.88 -19.45 -5.63
C LEU A 57 -5.88 -17.98 -6.03
N ALA A 58 -6.00 -17.70 -7.32
CA ALA A 58 -6.08 -16.33 -7.82
C ALA A 58 -7.34 -15.64 -7.30
N ASP A 59 -8.47 -16.36 -7.32
CA ASP A 59 -9.74 -15.83 -6.82
C ASP A 59 -9.67 -15.52 -5.33
N ARG A 60 -9.02 -16.38 -4.54
CA ARG A 60 -8.84 -16.15 -3.10
C ARG A 60 -7.96 -14.95 -2.82
N ALA A 61 -6.91 -14.77 -3.61
CA ALA A 61 -6.02 -13.61 -3.46
C ALA A 61 -6.75 -12.31 -3.79
N GLU A 62 -7.59 -12.34 -4.82
CA GLU A 62 -8.42 -11.19 -5.17
C GLU A 62 -9.44 -10.89 -4.09
N GLU A 63 -10.13 -11.90 -3.56
CA GLU A 63 -11.06 -11.73 -2.45
C GLU A 63 -10.36 -11.18 -1.20
N TYR A 64 -9.18 -11.72 -0.90
CA TYR A 64 -8.39 -11.24 0.22
C TYR A 64 -8.07 -9.76 0.07
N GLY A 65 -7.60 -9.37 -1.11
CA GLY A 65 -7.27 -7.96 -1.39
C GLY A 65 -8.49 -7.05 -1.30
N THR A 66 -9.61 -7.47 -1.84
CA THR A 66 -10.86 -6.72 -1.79
C THR A 66 -11.33 -6.52 -0.35
N THR A 67 -11.33 -7.59 0.43
CA THR A 67 -11.73 -7.54 1.84
C THR A 67 -10.78 -6.66 2.65
N LEU A 68 -9.48 -6.79 2.41
CA LEU A 68 -8.47 -5.98 3.08
C LEU A 68 -8.69 -4.49 2.83
N LEU A 69 -8.89 -4.12 1.57
CA LEU A 69 -9.12 -2.72 1.20
C LEU A 69 -10.41 -2.17 1.78
N GLN A 70 -11.50 -2.95 1.75
CA GLN A 70 -12.77 -2.54 2.34
C GLN A 70 -12.66 -2.33 3.84
N ASP A 71 -11.94 -3.21 4.53
CA ASP A 71 -11.73 -3.10 5.96
C ASP A 71 -10.95 -1.84 6.32
N TYR A 72 -9.87 -1.58 5.62
CA TYR A 72 -9.08 -0.37 5.86
C TYR A 72 -9.81 0.90 5.46
N GLU A 73 -10.60 0.86 4.39
CA GLU A 73 -11.42 2.00 3.99
C GLU A 73 -12.39 2.38 5.10
N SER A 74 -13.07 1.39 5.66
CA SER A 74 -14.01 1.61 6.78
C SER A 74 -13.28 2.18 7.99
N LYS A 75 -12.14 1.62 8.34
CA LYS A 75 -11.34 2.09 9.48
C LYS A 75 -10.86 3.53 9.30
N ALA A 76 -10.43 3.88 8.11
CA ALA A 76 -9.97 5.24 7.81
C ALA A 76 -11.11 6.23 7.90
N THR A 77 -12.26 5.90 7.35
CA THR A 77 -13.45 6.74 7.39
C THR A 77 -13.91 6.96 8.84
N GLU A 78 -13.98 5.89 9.62
CA GLU A 78 -14.35 5.97 11.04
C GLU A 78 -13.36 6.81 11.85
N ALA A 79 -12.07 6.76 11.47
CA ALA A 79 -11.03 7.52 12.15
C ALA A 79 -11.03 9.01 11.79
N GLY A 80 -11.81 9.42 10.78
CA GLY A 80 -11.96 10.83 10.44
C GLY A 80 -11.25 11.28 9.17
N VAL A 81 -10.75 10.35 8.36
CA VAL A 81 -10.20 10.71 7.04
C VAL A 81 -11.36 11.09 6.14
N GLY A 82 -11.35 12.29 5.61
CA GLY A 82 -12.48 12.84 4.86
C GLY A 82 -12.69 12.24 3.49
N TYR A 83 -11.66 11.69 2.88
CA TYR A 83 -11.75 11.14 1.52
C TYR A 83 -10.82 9.95 1.38
N VAL A 84 -11.39 8.78 1.10
CA VAL A 84 -10.65 7.53 0.99
C VAL A 84 -11.01 6.83 -0.32
N ASP A 85 -10.00 6.53 -1.13
CA ASP A 85 -10.13 5.72 -2.34
C ASP A 85 -9.39 4.41 -2.16
N THR A 86 -9.75 3.40 -2.92
CA THR A 86 -9.04 2.13 -2.94
C THR A 86 -8.59 1.81 -4.37
N LEU A 87 -7.40 1.23 -4.49
CA LEU A 87 -6.87 0.74 -5.76
C LEU A 87 -6.34 -0.67 -5.56
N MET A 88 -6.71 -1.56 -6.45
CA MET A 88 -6.15 -2.91 -6.48
C MET A 88 -5.66 -3.20 -7.89
N ASP A 89 -4.49 -3.81 -7.99
CA ASP A 89 -3.92 -4.20 -9.28
C ASP A 89 -3.17 -5.52 -9.11
N TYR A 90 -2.73 -6.07 -10.20
CA TYR A 90 -2.04 -7.36 -10.25
C TYR A 90 -0.62 -7.15 -10.78
N GLY A 91 0.31 -7.93 -10.29
CA GLY A 91 1.68 -7.90 -10.76
C GLY A 91 2.70 -7.84 -9.65
N SER A 92 3.80 -7.14 -9.88
CA SER A 92 4.86 -6.98 -8.90
C SER A 92 4.67 -5.69 -8.12
N PRO A 93 4.54 -5.78 -6.77
CA PRO A 93 4.42 -4.57 -5.94
C PRO A 93 5.59 -3.60 -6.13
N LYS A 94 6.80 -4.12 -6.32
CA LYS A 94 8.00 -3.31 -6.52
C LYS A 94 7.91 -2.37 -7.71
N VAL A 95 7.24 -2.80 -8.75
CA VAL A 95 7.07 -2.03 -9.99
C VAL A 95 5.79 -1.23 -9.95
N LYS A 96 4.69 -1.89 -9.61
CA LYS A 96 3.35 -1.30 -9.68
C LYS A 96 3.16 -0.12 -8.75
N ILE A 97 3.63 -0.22 -7.51
CA ILE A 97 3.36 0.83 -6.52
C ILE A 97 4.05 2.14 -6.90
N PRO A 98 5.40 2.19 -7.03
CA PRO A 98 6.05 3.49 -7.28
C PRO A 98 5.92 3.99 -8.71
N LYS A 99 5.86 3.09 -9.69
CA LYS A 99 5.92 3.49 -11.11
C LYS A 99 4.57 3.67 -11.76
N GLU A 100 3.52 3.00 -11.26
CA GLU A 100 2.19 3.07 -11.88
C GLU A 100 1.12 3.63 -10.95
N MET A 101 0.89 3.02 -9.79
CA MET A 101 -0.21 3.42 -8.91
C MET A 101 -0.03 4.83 -8.35
N ALA A 102 1.18 5.16 -7.90
CA ALA A 102 1.47 6.48 -7.39
C ALA A 102 1.34 7.55 -8.48
N VAL A 103 1.76 7.23 -9.69
CA VAL A 103 1.67 8.17 -10.83
C VAL A 103 0.21 8.37 -11.24
N LYS A 104 -0.55 7.29 -11.40
CA LYS A 104 -1.97 7.35 -11.76
C LYS A 104 -2.81 8.14 -10.75
N SER A 105 -2.50 7.98 -9.48
CA SER A 105 -3.25 8.66 -8.42
C SER A 105 -2.73 10.06 -8.11
N ASN A 106 -1.68 10.48 -8.78
CA ASN A 106 -1.01 11.77 -8.53
C ASN A 106 -0.61 11.90 -7.06
N ALA A 107 -0.09 10.83 -6.48
CA ALA A 107 0.32 10.83 -5.10
C ALA A 107 1.50 11.78 -4.88
N ASP A 108 1.44 12.58 -3.83
CA ASP A 108 2.56 13.43 -3.43
C ASP A 108 3.29 12.86 -2.21
N LEU A 109 2.77 11.79 -1.63
CA LEU A 109 3.42 11.03 -0.58
C LEU A 109 3.01 9.56 -0.69
N ILE A 110 3.97 8.65 -0.56
CA ILE A 110 3.69 7.22 -0.41
C ILE A 110 4.09 6.83 1.01
N ILE A 111 3.19 6.14 1.70
CA ILE A 111 3.47 5.59 3.04
C ILE A 111 3.43 4.08 2.95
N CYS A 112 4.49 3.42 3.40
CA CYS A 112 4.56 1.97 3.39
C CYS A 112 5.27 1.46 4.65
N GLY A 113 5.06 0.18 4.96
CA GLY A 113 5.79 -0.46 6.04
C GLY A 113 7.22 -0.77 5.59
N ALA A 114 8.14 -0.85 6.54
CA ALA A 114 9.52 -1.17 6.25
C ALA A 114 9.70 -2.61 5.76
N THR A 115 8.80 -3.51 6.16
CA THR A 115 8.84 -4.94 5.81
C THR A 115 7.47 -5.40 5.36
N GLY A 116 7.40 -6.62 4.81
CA GLY A 116 6.14 -7.23 4.37
C GLY A 116 5.79 -8.47 5.15
N LEU A 117 4.91 -9.30 4.58
CA LEU A 117 4.41 -10.53 5.20
C LEU A 117 5.52 -11.55 5.50
N ASN A 118 6.56 -11.58 4.68
CA ASN A 118 7.65 -12.54 4.80
C ASN A 118 8.93 -11.92 5.38
N ALA A 119 8.77 -10.98 6.30
CA ALA A 119 9.90 -10.31 6.93
C ALA A 119 10.74 -11.28 7.74
N VAL A 120 12.03 -11.36 7.42
CA VAL A 120 12.98 -12.24 8.11
C VAL A 120 13.76 -11.48 9.17
N GLU A 121 14.03 -10.22 8.96
CA GLU A 121 14.81 -9.41 9.91
C GLU A 121 14.19 -8.03 10.13
N ARG A 122 14.22 -7.59 11.40
CA ARG A 122 13.63 -6.32 11.82
C ARG A 122 14.40 -5.09 11.35
N PHE A 123 15.70 -5.24 11.13
CA PHE A 123 16.58 -4.10 10.88
C PHE A 123 16.79 -3.82 9.40
N LEU A 124 16.33 -4.70 8.54
CA LEU A 124 16.47 -4.53 7.11
C LEU A 124 15.21 -3.96 6.50
N ILE A 125 15.40 -3.12 5.50
CA ILE A 125 14.30 -2.63 4.69
C ILE A 125 13.90 -3.75 3.71
N GLY A 126 12.62 -4.04 3.61
CA GLY A 126 12.11 -5.03 2.68
C GLY A 126 12.30 -4.62 1.22
N SER A 127 12.26 -5.61 0.33
CA SER A 127 12.52 -5.36 -1.09
C SER A 127 11.50 -4.42 -1.74
N VAL A 128 10.24 -4.48 -1.31
CA VAL A 128 9.19 -3.61 -1.84
C VAL A 128 9.41 -2.17 -1.38
N SER A 129 9.65 -1.95 -0.08
CA SER A 129 9.88 -0.61 0.46
C SER A 129 11.17 0.01 -0.10
N GLU A 130 12.21 -0.79 -0.30
CA GLU A 130 13.43 -0.30 -0.96
C GLU A 130 13.13 0.16 -2.38
N SER A 131 12.38 -0.63 -3.15
CA SER A 131 12.02 -0.28 -4.52
C SER A 131 11.16 0.98 -4.58
N ILE A 132 10.23 1.13 -3.64
CA ILE A 132 9.40 2.33 -3.55
C ILE A 132 10.27 3.56 -3.33
N THR A 133 11.18 3.50 -2.36
CA THR A 133 12.06 4.65 -2.08
C THR A 133 12.98 4.99 -3.25
N ARG A 134 13.43 3.98 -3.97
CA ARG A 134 14.35 4.17 -5.10
C ARG A 134 13.66 4.76 -6.33
N TYR A 135 12.45 4.34 -6.64
CA TYR A 135 11.80 4.66 -7.91
C TYR A 135 10.64 5.64 -7.83
N ALA A 136 10.15 5.96 -6.64
CA ALA A 136 9.08 6.91 -6.51
C ALA A 136 9.49 8.30 -6.96
N LYS A 137 8.56 9.02 -7.58
CA LYS A 137 8.79 10.41 -8.02
C LYS A 137 8.29 11.42 -6.99
N CYS A 138 7.76 10.93 -5.87
CA CYS A 138 7.27 11.75 -4.78
C CYS A 138 7.95 11.35 -3.47
N ASP A 139 7.62 12.04 -2.40
CA ASP A 139 8.14 11.72 -1.07
C ASP A 139 7.67 10.35 -0.62
N VAL A 140 8.49 9.66 0.16
CA VAL A 140 8.19 8.33 0.69
C VAL A 140 8.46 8.31 2.20
N LEU A 141 7.48 7.85 2.95
CA LEU A 141 7.63 7.60 4.38
C LEU A 141 7.59 6.09 4.60
N VAL A 142 8.69 5.56 5.11
CA VAL A 142 8.82 4.13 5.44
C VAL A 142 8.62 4.00 6.95
N VAL A 143 7.58 3.29 7.35
CA VAL A 143 7.21 3.14 8.75
C VAL A 143 7.77 1.84 9.31
N ARG A 144 8.57 1.98 10.35
CA ARG A 144 9.13 0.82 11.05
C ARG A 144 8.16 0.41 12.15
N GLY A 145 7.71 -0.78 12.04
CA GLY A 145 6.70 -1.32 12.92
C GLY A 145 6.86 -1.09 14.38
#